data_bd29581d51207a6d95aae80e7bcb2cd2
#
_entry.id   bd29581d51207a6d95aae80e7bcb2cd2
#
_cell.length_a   1.000
_cell.length_b   1.000
_cell.length_c   1.000
_cell.angle_alpha   90.00
_cell.angle_beta   90.00
_cell.angle_gamma   90.00
#
_symmetry.space_group_name_H-M   'P 1'
#
loop_
_entity.id
_entity.type
_entity.pdbx_description
1 polymer ?
#
loop_
_entity_poly.entity_id
_entity_poly.type
_entity_poly.pdbx_seq_one_letter_code
_entity_poly.pdbx_strand_id
1 'polypeptide(L)'
;MLLDRCLAAFVEAGTLDLSLDLLARKAGSSKRMLIHYFGGRENIEEQAITRLENRLRAQFVPEAFPPGATVQAVVSALWDRTTAPQSRGVLLLVMDLSKRAWSGSKRARLFYAEQQRLWIELLMRYLPDRPTVEELLQAFQGAVLAFLVTGDREPGRRAVMRFLENHSSALGA
;
A
#
# COMPACT_ATOMS: atom_id res chain seq x y z
N MET A 1 -18.55 9.33 5.40
CA MET A 1 -19.39 8.17 5.79
C MET A 1 -18.78 7.46 6.99
N LEU A 2 -19.54 6.60 7.73
CA LEU A 2 -19.03 5.94 8.96
C LEU A 2 -17.84 5.01 8.65
N LEU A 3 -17.90 4.24 7.57
CA LEU A 3 -16.80 3.38 7.12
C LEU A 3 -15.50 4.16 6.87
N ASP A 4 -15.56 5.34 6.27
CA ASP A 4 -14.36 6.15 6.03
C ASP A 4 -13.71 6.63 7.34
N ARG A 5 -14.52 6.90 8.37
CA ARG A 5 -14.02 7.26 9.70
C ARG A 5 -13.40 6.05 10.41
N CYS A 6 -13.98 4.85 10.25
CA CYS A 6 -13.37 3.60 10.74
C CYS A 6 -12.03 3.33 10.04
N LEU A 7 -11.97 3.47 8.70
CA LEU A 7 -10.71 3.32 7.97
C LEU A 7 -9.67 4.36 8.41
N ALA A 8 -10.07 5.63 8.59
CA ALA A 8 -9.16 6.65 9.09
C ALA A 8 -8.60 6.30 10.48
N ALA A 9 -9.44 5.75 11.36
CA ALA A 9 -9.01 5.29 12.69
C ALA A 9 -8.00 4.12 12.61
N PHE A 10 -8.19 3.17 11.71
CA PHE A 10 -7.23 2.08 11.46
C PHE A 10 -5.93 2.60 10.86
N VAL A 11 -6.00 3.51 9.90
CA VAL A 11 -4.81 4.14 9.29
C VAL A 11 -4.03 4.94 10.35
N GLU A 12 -4.70 5.74 11.17
CA GLU A 12 -4.06 6.48 12.26
C GLU A 12 -3.37 5.56 13.27
N ALA A 13 -3.99 4.42 13.58
CA ALA A 13 -3.41 3.41 14.47
C ALA A 13 -2.33 2.55 13.80
N GLY A 14 -2.29 2.51 12.47
CA GLY A 14 -1.40 1.63 11.69
C GLY A 14 -1.71 0.13 11.86
N THR A 15 -2.91 -0.21 12.30
CA THR A 15 -3.33 -1.60 12.56
C THR A 15 -4.85 -1.74 12.54
N LEU A 16 -5.33 -2.94 12.21
CA LEU A 16 -6.74 -3.32 12.40
C LEU A 16 -7.04 -3.76 13.84
N ASP A 17 -6.03 -3.90 14.71
CA ASP A 17 -6.21 -4.41 16.06
C ASP A 17 -6.65 -3.33 17.05
N LEU A 18 -7.81 -2.73 16.78
CA LEU A 18 -8.50 -1.81 17.69
C LEU A 18 -9.69 -2.50 18.36
N SER A 19 -9.89 -2.29 19.64
CA SER A 19 -11.16 -2.70 20.28
C SER A 19 -12.32 -1.92 19.67
N LEU A 20 -13.53 -2.52 19.66
CA LEU A 20 -14.73 -1.84 19.13
C LEU A 20 -15.01 -0.51 19.87
N ASP A 21 -14.68 -0.44 21.16
CA ASP A 21 -14.88 0.78 21.95
C ASP A 21 -13.89 1.88 21.53
N LEU A 22 -12.64 1.52 21.28
CA LEU A 22 -11.63 2.47 20.78
C LEU A 22 -11.94 2.91 19.35
N LEU A 23 -12.30 1.96 18.49
CA LEU A 23 -12.70 2.25 17.10
C LEU A 23 -13.93 3.19 17.07
N ALA A 24 -14.92 2.92 17.89
CA ALA A 24 -16.12 3.77 17.98
C ALA A 24 -15.77 5.20 18.40
N ARG A 25 -14.95 5.38 19.45
CA ARG A 25 -14.49 6.71 19.88
C ARG A 25 -13.74 7.45 18.75
N LYS A 26 -12.76 6.78 18.12
CA LYS A 26 -11.99 7.38 17.01
C LYS A 26 -12.85 7.70 15.78
N ALA A 27 -13.85 6.87 15.50
CA ALA A 27 -14.79 7.10 14.40
C ALA A 27 -15.91 8.11 14.74
N GLY A 28 -15.90 8.71 15.94
CA GLY A 28 -16.96 9.63 16.38
C GLY A 28 -18.35 8.97 16.38
N SER A 29 -18.44 7.74 16.93
CA SER A 29 -19.64 6.91 16.94
C SER A 29 -19.75 6.16 18.27
N SER A 30 -20.72 5.28 18.39
CA SER A 30 -20.84 4.36 19.52
C SER A 30 -20.63 2.91 19.06
N LYS A 31 -20.19 2.04 19.96
CA LYS A 31 -20.09 0.60 19.71
C LYS A 31 -21.41 0.00 19.21
N ARG A 32 -22.53 0.42 19.81
CA ARG A 32 -23.87 -0.01 19.38
C ARG A 32 -24.15 0.36 17.93
N MET A 33 -23.77 1.57 17.51
CA MET A 33 -23.94 2.02 16.13
C MET A 33 -23.04 1.26 15.18
N LEU A 34 -21.77 0.97 15.55
CA LEU A 34 -20.88 0.14 14.72
C LEU A 34 -21.47 -1.26 14.51
N ILE A 35 -21.95 -1.91 15.59
CA ILE A 35 -22.58 -3.23 15.50
C ILE A 35 -23.87 -3.18 14.67
N HIS A 36 -24.68 -2.14 14.84
CA HIS A 36 -25.91 -1.96 14.08
C HIS A 36 -25.67 -1.85 12.58
N TYR A 37 -24.67 -1.02 12.16
CA TYR A 37 -24.40 -0.79 10.74
C TYR A 37 -23.59 -1.90 10.06
N PHE A 38 -22.68 -2.54 10.79
CA PHE A 38 -21.73 -3.48 10.22
C PHE A 38 -21.96 -4.94 10.68
N GLY A 39 -22.81 -5.19 11.67
CA GLY A 39 -23.05 -6.52 12.22
C GLY A 39 -21.98 -7.03 13.17
N GLY A 40 -20.74 -6.54 13.08
CA GLY A 40 -19.65 -6.97 13.94
C GLY A 40 -18.28 -6.49 13.48
N ARG A 41 -17.25 -6.80 14.29
CA ARG A 41 -15.87 -6.36 14.06
C ARG A 41 -15.31 -6.88 12.74
N GLU A 42 -15.45 -8.17 12.47
CA GLU A 42 -14.90 -8.81 11.27
C GLU A 42 -15.39 -8.12 10.00
N ASN A 43 -16.68 -7.82 9.94
CA ASN A 43 -17.27 -7.16 8.79
C ASN A 43 -16.80 -5.69 8.65
N ILE A 44 -16.53 -4.99 9.77
CA ILE A 44 -15.89 -3.66 9.71
C ILE A 44 -14.49 -3.78 9.12
N GLU A 45 -13.70 -4.74 9.57
CA GLU A 45 -12.34 -4.98 9.06
C GLU A 45 -12.37 -5.32 7.56
N GLU A 46 -13.24 -6.22 7.12
CA GLU A 46 -13.40 -6.58 5.70
C GLU A 46 -13.76 -5.38 4.82
N GLN A 47 -14.76 -4.60 5.24
CA GLN A 47 -15.17 -3.42 4.49
C GLN A 47 -14.09 -2.34 4.48
N ALA A 48 -13.35 -2.18 5.60
CA ALA A 48 -12.23 -1.24 5.68
C ALA A 48 -11.08 -1.66 4.75
N ILE A 49 -10.74 -2.97 4.68
CA ILE A 49 -9.74 -3.50 3.74
C ILE A 49 -10.18 -3.24 2.30
N THR A 50 -11.42 -3.56 1.95
CA THR A 50 -11.97 -3.31 0.60
C THR A 50 -11.92 -1.81 0.24
N ARG A 51 -12.22 -0.94 1.21
CA ARG A 51 -12.14 0.52 1.02
C ARG A 51 -10.71 0.99 0.81
N LEU A 52 -9.76 0.42 1.56
CA LEU A 52 -8.33 0.68 1.39
C LEU A 52 -7.84 0.22 0.01
N GLU A 53 -8.19 -0.99 -0.42
CA GLU A 53 -7.87 -1.51 -1.76
C GLU A 53 -8.33 -0.54 -2.86
N ASN A 54 -9.56 -0.07 -2.80
CA ASN A 54 -10.09 0.86 -3.79
C ASN A 54 -9.33 2.20 -3.81
N ARG A 55 -8.89 2.70 -2.65
CA ARG A 55 -8.06 3.90 -2.57
C ARG A 55 -6.66 3.69 -3.14
N LEU A 56 -6.04 2.56 -2.83
CA LEU A 56 -4.71 2.23 -3.34
C LEU A 56 -4.75 1.98 -4.85
N ARG A 57 -5.75 1.28 -5.35
CA ARG A 57 -5.93 1.01 -6.79
C ARG A 57 -5.90 2.29 -7.63
N ALA A 58 -6.49 3.37 -7.15
CA ALA A 58 -6.49 4.65 -7.85
C ALA A 58 -5.08 5.23 -8.08
N GLN A 59 -4.06 4.74 -7.38
CA GLN A 59 -2.67 5.16 -7.55
C GLN A 59 -1.95 4.42 -8.67
N PHE A 60 -2.51 3.29 -9.14
CA PHE A 60 -1.92 2.41 -10.16
C PHE A 60 -2.55 2.57 -11.55
N VAL A 61 -3.50 3.49 -11.70
CA VAL A 61 -4.08 3.78 -13.02
C VAL A 61 -3.14 4.66 -13.83
N PRO A 62 -3.07 4.49 -15.17
CA PRO A 62 -2.18 5.28 -16.04
C PRO A 62 -2.38 6.78 -15.91
N GLU A 63 -3.61 7.22 -15.70
CA GLU A 63 -4.01 8.61 -15.56
C GLU A 63 -3.44 9.28 -14.28
N ALA A 64 -2.92 8.47 -13.34
CA ALA A 64 -2.21 8.98 -12.16
C ALA A 64 -0.81 9.54 -12.47
N PHE A 65 -0.33 9.34 -13.71
CA PHE A 65 0.99 9.78 -14.18
C PHE A 65 0.87 10.65 -15.43
N PRO A 66 1.84 11.56 -15.68
CA PRO A 66 1.84 12.36 -16.90
C PRO A 66 1.93 11.49 -18.16
N PRO A 67 1.27 11.87 -19.26
CA PRO A 67 1.43 11.19 -20.55
C PRO A 67 2.89 11.12 -20.96
N GLY A 68 3.36 9.95 -21.42
CA GLY A 68 4.75 9.75 -21.83
C GLY A 68 5.76 9.70 -20.68
N ALA A 69 5.30 9.55 -19.43
CA ALA A 69 6.20 9.39 -18.29
C ALA A 69 7.14 8.19 -18.49
N THR A 70 8.42 8.37 -18.17
CA THR A 70 9.40 7.27 -18.14
C THR A 70 9.20 6.39 -16.92
N VAL A 71 9.74 5.17 -16.94
CA VAL A 71 9.70 4.27 -15.77
C VAL A 71 10.34 4.94 -14.54
N GLN A 72 11.43 5.67 -14.72
CA GLN A 72 12.11 6.41 -13.66
C GLN A 72 11.17 7.46 -13.03
N ALA A 73 10.44 8.21 -13.84
CA ALA A 73 9.49 9.22 -13.39
C ALA A 73 8.33 8.58 -12.61
N VAL A 74 7.78 7.46 -13.12
CA VAL A 74 6.70 6.72 -12.48
C VAL A 74 7.16 6.15 -11.12
N VAL A 75 8.30 5.47 -11.08
CA VAL A 75 8.83 4.85 -9.86
C VAL A 75 9.24 5.92 -8.84
N SER A 76 9.82 7.04 -9.27
CA SER A 76 10.12 8.18 -8.40
C SER A 76 8.85 8.77 -7.78
N ALA A 77 7.80 8.97 -8.58
CA ALA A 77 6.51 9.47 -8.08
C ALA A 77 5.86 8.50 -7.09
N LEU A 78 5.94 7.19 -7.35
CA LEU A 78 5.46 6.16 -6.42
C LEU A 78 6.25 6.16 -5.12
N TRP A 79 7.58 6.30 -5.20
CA TRP A 79 8.45 6.42 -4.02
C TRP A 79 8.06 7.64 -3.19
N ASP A 80 7.92 8.80 -3.81
CA ASP A 80 7.56 10.05 -3.14
C ASP A 80 6.19 9.97 -2.47
N ARG A 81 5.19 9.39 -3.15
CA ARG A 81 3.85 9.16 -2.57
C ARG A 81 3.90 8.17 -1.39
N THR A 82 4.64 7.08 -1.55
CA THR A 82 4.74 6.03 -0.54
C THR A 82 5.44 6.51 0.72
N THR A 83 6.53 7.27 0.57
CA THR A 83 7.34 7.75 1.70
C THR A 83 6.89 9.13 2.22
N ALA A 84 5.80 9.69 1.70
CA ALA A 84 5.23 10.93 2.21
C ALA A 84 4.76 10.78 3.67
N PRO A 85 4.91 11.82 4.51
CA PRO A 85 4.52 11.74 5.94
C PRO A 85 3.08 11.26 6.15
N GLN A 86 2.15 11.70 5.31
CA GLN A 86 0.73 11.30 5.37
C GLN A 86 0.49 9.83 5.00
N SER A 87 1.42 9.17 4.33
CA SER A 87 1.31 7.75 3.94
C SER A 87 1.76 6.79 5.04
N ARG A 88 2.43 7.28 6.10
CA ARG A 88 2.98 6.45 7.17
C ARG A 88 1.95 5.51 7.78
N GLY A 89 0.77 6.00 8.12
CA GLY A 89 -0.30 5.19 8.72
C GLY A 89 -0.80 4.09 7.77
N VAL A 90 -0.91 4.41 6.48
CA VAL A 90 -1.26 3.42 5.44
C VAL A 90 -0.18 2.34 5.33
N LEU A 91 1.11 2.72 5.32
CA LEU A 91 2.21 1.76 5.27
C LEU A 91 2.21 0.82 6.47
N LEU A 92 2.03 1.35 7.68
CA LEU A 92 1.94 0.53 8.89
C LEU A 92 0.75 -0.43 8.84
N LEU A 93 -0.40 0.03 8.34
CA LEU A 93 -1.58 -0.82 8.15
C LEU A 93 -1.34 -1.91 7.11
N VAL A 94 -0.63 -1.62 6.01
CA VAL A 94 -0.22 -2.63 5.02
C VAL A 94 0.75 -3.65 5.64
N MET A 95 1.66 -3.23 6.52
CA MET A 95 2.54 -4.16 7.27
C MET A 95 1.74 -5.05 8.23
N ASP A 96 0.74 -4.50 8.94
CA ASP A 96 -0.18 -5.29 9.78
C ASP A 96 -0.94 -6.34 8.95
N LEU A 97 -1.43 -5.95 7.76
CA LEU A 97 -2.07 -6.89 6.82
C LEU A 97 -1.11 -7.96 6.32
N SER A 98 0.15 -7.62 6.03
CA SER A 98 1.18 -8.59 5.63
C SER A 98 1.46 -9.60 6.76
N LYS A 99 1.57 -9.14 8.01
CA LYS A 99 1.67 -10.00 9.19
C LYS A 99 0.47 -10.93 9.33
N ARG A 100 -0.75 -10.41 9.16
CA ARG A 100 -2.00 -11.21 9.21
C ARG A 100 -2.06 -12.25 8.08
N ALA A 101 -1.59 -11.91 6.88
CA ALA A 101 -1.49 -12.85 5.76
C ALA A 101 -0.53 -14.01 6.10
N TRP A 102 0.63 -13.72 6.67
CA TRP A 102 1.57 -14.70 7.18
C TRP A 102 0.93 -15.59 8.26
N SER A 103 0.16 -15.01 9.18
CA SER A 103 -0.53 -15.72 10.27
C SER A 103 -1.79 -16.48 9.82
N GLY A 104 -2.07 -16.58 8.53
CA GLY A 104 -3.12 -17.43 8.00
C GLY A 104 -4.41 -16.71 7.56
N SER A 105 -4.53 -15.39 7.71
CA SER A 105 -5.71 -14.65 7.26
C SER A 105 -5.89 -14.73 5.74
N LYS A 106 -6.95 -15.39 5.28
CA LYS A 106 -7.29 -15.50 3.85
C LYS A 106 -7.53 -14.13 3.24
N ARG A 107 -8.27 -13.26 3.92
CA ARG A 107 -8.59 -11.90 3.43
C ARG A 107 -7.34 -11.05 3.25
N ALA A 108 -6.40 -11.12 4.21
CA ALA A 108 -5.13 -10.39 4.11
C ALA A 108 -4.22 -10.93 2.98
N ARG A 109 -4.25 -12.24 2.73
CA ARG A 109 -3.54 -12.83 1.56
C ARG A 109 -4.11 -12.34 0.24
N LEU A 110 -5.44 -12.27 0.11
CA LEU A 110 -6.10 -11.73 -1.08
C LEU A 110 -5.74 -10.26 -1.29
N PHE A 111 -5.73 -9.46 -0.22
CA PHE A 111 -5.27 -8.07 -0.29
C PHE A 111 -3.84 -7.98 -0.83
N TYR A 112 -2.90 -8.75 -0.25
CA TYR A 112 -1.50 -8.76 -0.70
C TYR A 112 -1.37 -9.15 -2.17
N ALA A 113 -2.03 -10.23 -2.59
CA ALA A 113 -2.02 -10.70 -3.98
C ALA A 113 -2.54 -9.63 -4.96
N GLU A 114 -3.61 -8.92 -4.59
CA GLU A 114 -4.16 -7.84 -5.41
C GLU A 114 -3.19 -6.66 -5.51
N GLN A 115 -2.52 -6.28 -4.41
CA GLN A 115 -1.51 -5.21 -4.47
C GLN A 115 -0.34 -5.61 -5.38
N GLN A 116 0.17 -6.83 -5.28
CA GLN A 116 1.23 -7.35 -6.16
C GLN A 116 0.80 -7.30 -7.63
N ARG A 117 -0.42 -7.75 -7.93
CA ARG A 117 -0.98 -7.71 -9.29
C ARG A 117 -1.00 -6.30 -9.87
N LEU A 118 -1.50 -5.33 -9.11
CA LEU A 118 -1.57 -3.93 -9.53
C LEU A 118 -0.19 -3.33 -9.83
N TRP A 119 0.81 -3.62 -8.99
CA TRP A 119 2.19 -3.19 -9.19
C TRP A 119 2.77 -3.79 -10.47
N ILE A 120 2.61 -5.10 -10.66
CA ILE A 120 3.13 -5.80 -11.85
C ILE A 120 2.45 -5.25 -13.10
N GLU A 121 1.13 -5.11 -13.13
CA GLU A 121 0.39 -4.57 -14.27
C GLU A 121 0.81 -3.14 -14.64
N LEU A 122 1.04 -2.29 -13.64
CA LEU A 122 1.54 -0.94 -13.88
C LEU A 122 2.94 -0.96 -14.49
N LEU A 123 3.87 -1.67 -13.86
CA LEU A 123 5.29 -1.64 -14.23
C LEU A 123 5.58 -2.38 -15.56
N MET A 124 4.79 -3.41 -15.89
CA MET A 124 4.88 -4.10 -17.20
C MET A 124 4.58 -3.20 -18.41
N ARG A 125 4.06 -2.00 -18.19
CA ARG A 125 3.89 -0.99 -19.27
C ARG A 125 5.19 -0.28 -19.63
N TYR A 126 6.20 -0.37 -18.75
CA TYR A 126 7.46 0.38 -18.83
C TYR A 126 8.68 -0.52 -18.90
N LEU A 127 8.57 -1.76 -18.46
CA LEU A 127 9.66 -2.74 -18.42
C LEU A 127 9.32 -3.94 -19.31
N PRO A 128 10.34 -4.57 -19.95
CA PRO A 128 10.12 -5.52 -21.04
C PRO A 128 9.62 -6.88 -20.56
N ASP A 129 9.94 -7.25 -19.34
CA ASP A 129 9.69 -8.60 -18.86
C ASP A 129 9.29 -8.63 -17.38
N ARG A 130 8.57 -9.67 -17.04
CA ARG A 130 8.04 -9.87 -15.69
C ARG A 130 9.12 -10.12 -14.63
N PRO A 131 10.20 -10.88 -14.87
CA PRO A 131 11.27 -11.04 -13.89
C PRO A 131 11.86 -9.71 -13.43
N THR A 132 12.22 -8.82 -14.36
CA THR A 132 12.74 -7.47 -14.05
C THR A 132 11.74 -6.65 -13.21
N VAL A 133 10.44 -6.74 -13.52
CA VAL A 133 9.39 -6.08 -12.73
C VAL A 133 9.33 -6.63 -11.30
N GLU A 134 9.38 -7.96 -11.14
CA GLU A 134 9.34 -8.63 -9.84
C GLU A 134 10.57 -8.27 -9.00
N GLU A 135 11.76 -8.22 -9.59
CA GLU A 135 13.00 -7.79 -8.93
C GLU A 135 12.93 -6.32 -8.47
N LEU A 136 12.45 -5.42 -9.34
CA LEU A 136 12.23 -4.02 -8.98
C LEU A 136 11.26 -3.90 -7.80
N LEU A 137 10.17 -4.67 -7.83
CA LEU A 137 9.17 -4.64 -6.77
C LEU A 137 9.74 -5.13 -5.44
N GLN A 138 10.57 -6.19 -5.44
CA GLN A 138 11.28 -6.65 -4.23
C GLN A 138 12.25 -5.58 -3.71
N ALA A 139 13.02 -4.94 -4.60
CA ALA A 139 13.91 -3.84 -4.22
C ALA A 139 13.14 -2.66 -3.60
N PHE A 140 12.01 -2.29 -4.21
CA PHE A 140 11.16 -1.21 -3.71
C PHE A 140 10.56 -1.55 -2.34
N GLN A 141 10.04 -2.76 -2.15
CA GLN A 141 9.46 -3.21 -0.88
C GLN A 141 10.50 -3.27 0.24
N GLY A 142 11.71 -3.77 -0.06
CA GLY A 142 12.84 -3.76 0.86
C GLY A 142 13.25 -2.34 1.28
N ALA A 143 13.30 -1.42 0.31
CA ALA A 143 13.59 -0.01 0.55
C ALA A 143 12.51 0.67 1.42
N VAL A 144 11.23 0.37 1.19
CA VAL A 144 10.12 0.86 2.02
C VAL A 144 10.23 0.35 3.46
N LEU A 145 10.56 -0.93 3.64
CA LEU A 145 10.77 -1.50 4.97
C LEU A 145 11.92 -0.80 5.70
N ALA A 146 13.06 -0.59 5.02
CA ALA A 146 14.19 0.15 5.58
C ALA A 146 13.80 1.58 5.98
N PHE A 147 13.06 2.29 5.12
CA PHE A 147 12.52 3.62 5.41
C PHE A 147 11.61 3.63 6.65
N LEU A 148 10.72 2.65 6.80
CA LEU A 148 9.83 2.58 7.97
C LEU A 148 10.60 2.43 9.29
N VAL A 149 11.74 1.73 9.26
CA VAL A 149 12.60 1.48 10.43
C VAL A 149 13.49 2.69 10.74
N THR A 150 14.11 3.28 9.72
CA THR A 150 15.13 4.31 9.89
C THR A 150 14.59 5.74 9.84
N GLY A 151 13.46 5.95 9.16
CA GLY A 151 12.92 7.27 8.83
C GLY A 151 13.67 7.97 7.67
N ASP A 152 14.77 7.38 7.17
CA ASP A 152 15.57 7.96 6.09
C ASP A 152 15.12 7.37 4.74
N ARG A 153 14.60 8.24 3.86
CA ARG A 153 14.09 7.85 2.54
C ARG A 153 15.16 7.78 1.44
N GLU A 154 16.31 8.45 1.65
CA GLU A 154 17.31 8.64 0.59
C GLU A 154 18.08 7.37 0.21
N PRO A 155 18.51 6.50 1.15
CA PRO A 155 19.16 5.24 0.78
C PRO A 155 18.26 4.35 -0.09
N GLY A 156 16.98 4.23 0.27
CA GLY A 156 16.01 3.45 -0.49
C GLY A 156 15.75 4.03 -1.87
N ARG A 157 15.59 5.35 -1.98
CA ARG A 157 15.45 6.04 -3.26
C ARG A 157 16.63 5.74 -4.19
N ARG A 158 17.86 5.90 -3.70
CA ARG A 158 19.07 5.63 -4.49
C ARG A 158 19.14 4.17 -4.95
N ALA A 159 18.79 3.21 -4.08
CA ALA A 159 18.82 1.79 -4.42
C ALA A 159 17.84 1.46 -5.56
N VAL A 160 16.61 1.95 -5.47
CA VAL A 160 15.58 1.73 -6.49
C VAL A 160 15.95 2.41 -7.82
N MET A 161 16.45 3.65 -7.80
CA MET A 161 16.85 4.35 -9.00
C MET A 161 18.05 3.70 -9.67
N ARG A 162 19.05 3.25 -8.92
CA ARG A 162 20.21 2.51 -9.45
C ARG A 162 19.79 1.19 -10.11
N PHE A 163 18.81 0.50 -9.53
CA PHE A 163 18.25 -0.70 -10.16
C PHE A 163 17.72 -0.38 -11.57
N LEU A 164 16.94 0.69 -11.70
CA LEU A 164 16.38 1.10 -12.99
C LEU A 164 17.48 1.52 -13.99
N GLU A 165 18.49 2.25 -13.56
CA GLU A 165 19.62 2.66 -14.41
C GLU A 165 20.34 1.45 -15.00
N ASN A 166 20.63 0.44 -14.17
CA ASN A 166 21.31 -0.77 -14.62
C ASN A 166 20.50 -1.60 -15.63
N HIS A 167 19.17 -1.60 -15.51
CA HIS A 167 18.29 -2.34 -16.41
C HIS A 167 17.86 -1.53 -17.64
N SER A 168 17.82 -0.20 -17.54
CA SER A 168 17.53 0.67 -18.69
C SER A 168 18.66 0.64 -19.73
N SER A 169 19.91 0.42 -19.34
CA SER A 169 21.05 0.28 -20.25
C SER A 169 20.97 -1.00 -21.11
N ALA A 170 20.24 -2.00 -20.65
CA ALA A 170 19.97 -3.24 -21.40
C ALA A 170 18.80 -3.09 -22.41
N LEU A 171 18.00 -2.02 -22.31
CA LEU A 171 16.85 -1.76 -23.15
C LEU A 171 17.12 -0.83 -24.34
N GLY A 172 18.29 -0.21 -24.37
CA GLY A 172 18.72 0.74 -25.42
C GLY A 172 19.75 0.16 -26.39
N ALA A 173 20.01 -1.13 -26.36
CA ALA A 173 20.78 -1.90 -27.31
C ALA A 173 19.86 -2.86 -28.07
#